data_7d93efb380018f587e882707a59b12d2
#
_entry.id   7d93efb380018f587e882707a59b12d2
#
_cell.length_a   1.000
_cell.length_b   1.000
_cell.length_c   1.000
_cell.angle_alpha   90.00
_cell.angle_beta   90.00
_cell.angle_gamma   90.00
#
_symmetry.space_group_name_H-M   'P 1'
#
loop_
_entity.id
_entity.type
_entity.pdbx_description
1 polymer ?
#
loop_
_entity_poly.entity_id
_entity_poly.type
_entity_poly.pdbx_seq_one_letter_code
_entity_poly.pdbx_strand_id
1 'polypeptide(L)'
;MTKQADVVVIGGGITGTAILHELAKYNLRAVLVEQEPELAAGTTKANSAILHAGFDAPTGSMKARMNVAGNAMYHELKDELDLDIRWSGSYVAALDDEQMDVLKELLERGNANGVPGLKIVSGDEMHKEEPNVSKDIKGALWAPTAGICWPFGLALAFAENAVINGAEVIRECQVTGITVEDGAVKAVETDKGTIETKYVINAAGVHADEISRLAGDDTFKIHPRRGEYILFDKTAQKDLV
;
A
#
# COMPACT_ATOMS: atom_id res chain seq x y z
N MET A 1 14.92 29.07 4.78
CA MET A 1 13.74 29.84 4.32
C MET A 1 12.52 29.25 4.99
N THR A 2 11.59 30.09 5.46
CA THR A 2 10.31 29.61 6.00
C THR A 2 9.30 29.51 4.87
N LYS A 3 8.64 28.38 4.73
CA LYS A 3 7.60 28.09 3.77
C LYS A 3 6.27 27.94 4.50
N GLN A 4 5.15 28.18 3.86
CA GLN A 4 3.83 27.93 4.41
C GLN A 4 3.07 26.88 3.62
N ALA A 5 2.43 25.95 4.33
CA ALA A 5 1.53 24.94 3.79
C ALA A 5 0.26 24.85 4.67
N ASP A 6 -0.85 24.41 4.10
CA ASP A 6 -2.04 24.09 4.89
C ASP A 6 -1.90 22.70 5.52
N VAL A 7 -1.25 21.77 4.80
CA VAL A 7 -0.95 20.41 5.26
C VAL A 7 0.41 19.94 4.74
N VAL A 8 1.17 19.27 5.61
CA VAL A 8 2.42 18.59 5.25
C VAL A 8 2.22 17.09 5.36
N VAL A 9 2.56 16.36 4.29
CA VAL A 9 2.61 14.89 4.27
C VAL A 9 4.08 14.47 4.39
N ILE A 10 4.40 13.61 5.36
CA ILE A 10 5.76 13.13 5.61
C ILE A 10 5.89 11.71 5.09
N GLY A 11 6.72 11.51 4.08
CA GLY A 11 7.03 10.24 3.43
C GLY A 11 6.43 10.11 2.03
N GLY A 12 7.29 9.85 1.04
CA GLY A 12 6.98 9.73 -0.39
C GLY A 12 6.70 8.29 -0.86
N GLY A 13 6.32 7.39 0.05
CA GLY A 13 5.83 6.05 -0.30
C GLY A 13 4.40 6.07 -0.84
N ILE A 14 3.87 4.89 -1.19
CA ILE A 14 2.51 4.74 -1.77
C ILE A 14 1.43 5.40 -0.90
N THR A 15 1.53 5.33 0.42
CA THR A 15 0.55 5.94 1.33
C THR A 15 0.59 7.46 1.26
N GLY A 16 1.78 8.05 1.34
CA GLY A 16 1.92 9.51 1.31
C GLY A 16 1.56 10.12 -0.04
N THR A 17 1.95 9.47 -1.14
CA THR A 17 1.61 9.94 -2.50
C THR A 17 0.12 9.81 -2.80
N ALA A 18 -0.55 8.74 -2.36
CA ALA A 18 -2.00 8.59 -2.48
C ALA A 18 -2.75 9.65 -1.65
N ILE A 19 -2.29 9.95 -0.44
CA ILE A 19 -2.85 11.01 0.40
C ILE A 19 -2.66 12.38 -0.28
N LEU A 20 -1.48 12.65 -0.83
CA LEU A 20 -1.21 13.89 -1.52
C LEU A 20 -2.12 14.06 -2.73
N HIS A 21 -2.34 12.98 -3.51
CA HIS A 21 -3.28 12.97 -4.63
C HIS A 21 -4.71 13.33 -4.17
N GLU A 22 -5.20 12.74 -3.08
CA GLU A 22 -6.51 13.09 -2.55
C GLU A 22 -6.59 14.53 -2.05
N LEU A 23 -5.55 15.03 -1.39
CA LEU A 23 -5.49 16.41 -0.92
C LEU A 23 -5.46 17.42 -2.08
N ALA A 24 -4.85 17.07 -3.19
CA ALA A 24 -4.78 17.93 -4.38
C ALA A 24 -6.14 18.18 -5.07
N LYS A 25 -7.17 17.40 -4.74
CA LYS A 25 -8.54 17.60 -5.17
C LYS A 25 -9.22 18.81 -4.48
N TYR A 26 -8.59 19.36 -3.45
CA TYR A 26 -9.11 20.47 -2.66
C TYR A 26 -8.25 21.73 -2.84
N ASN A 27 -8.81 22.88 -2.57
CA ASN A 27 -8.08 24.16 -2.61
C ASN A 27 -7.19 24.31 -1.35
N LEU A 28 -6.14 23.48 -1.28
CA LEU A 28 -5.18 23.42 -0.18
C LEU A 28 -3.75 23.51 -0.72
N ARG A 29 -2.89 24.19 0.04
CA ARG A 29 -1.44 24.14 -0.20
C ARG A 29 -0.89 22.89 0.48
N ALA A 30 -0.91 21.76 -0.23
CA ALA A 30 -0.40 20.49 0.23
C ALA A 30 1.06 20.33 -0.19
N VAL A 31 1.92 19.97 0.77
CA VAL A 31 3.35 19.73 0.56
C VAL A 31 3.70 18.34 1.06
N LEU A 32 4.34 17.53 0.22
CA LEU A 32 4.93 16.26 0.63
C LEU A 32 6.44 16.42 0.77
N VAL A 33 7.01 15.91 1.87
CA VAL A 33 8.45 15.86 2.09
C VAL A 33 8.91 14.41 2.11
N GLU A 34 10.01 14.11 1.39
CA GLU A 34 10.63 12.80 1.30
C GLU A 34 12.14 12.94 1.53
N GLN A 35 12.72 12.12 2.41
CA GLN A 35 14.14 12.18 2.74
C GLN A 35 15.03 11.66 1.63
N GLU A 36 14.53 10.68 0.84
CA GLU A 36 15.29 10.05 -0.22
C GLU A 36 15.29 10.90 -1.51
N PRO A 37 16.24 10.70 -2.42
CA PRO A 37 16.28 11.40 -3.70
C PRO A 37 15.12 10.99 -4.64
N GLU A 38 14.47 9.85 -4.39
CA GLU A 38 13.38 9.33 -5.19
C GLU A 38 12.17 8.97 -4.31
N LEU A 39 10.96 9.15 -4.88
CA LEU A 39 9.75 8.63 -4.27
C LEU A 39 9.73 7.09 -4.29
N ALA A 40 8.90 6.50 -3.44
CA ALA A 40 8.75 5.05 -3.31
C ALA A 40 10.03 4.29 -2.92
N ALA A 41 11.07 4.97 -2.44
CA ALA A 41 12.37 4.36 -2.12
C ALA A 41 12.36 3.37 -0.93
N GLY A 42 11.32 3.42 -0.08
CA GLY A 42 11.15 2.52 1.07
C GLY A 42 10.48 1.18 0.71
N THR A 43 9.55 0.72 1.53
CA THR A 43 8.81 -0.55 1.35
C THR A 43 8.02 -0.61 0.04
N THR A 44 7.63 0.53 -0.51
CA THR A 44 6.85 0.61 -1.76
C THR A 44 7.58 -0.01 -2.95
N LYS A 45 8.90 0.08 -3.04
CA LYS A 45 9.68 -0.55 -4.13
C LYS A 45 9.96 -2.05 -3.91
N ALA A 46 9.76 -2.56 -2.70
CA ALA A 46 10.22 -3.88 -2.29
C ALA A 46 9.06 -4.68 -1.66
N ASN A 47 8.16 -5.18 -2.52
CA ASN A 47 7.00 -5.97 -2.15
C ASN A 47 6.57 -6.88 -3.32
N SER A 48 5.51 -7.69 -3.13
CA SER A 48 5.00 -8.64 -4.13
C SER A 48 4.12 -8.00 -5.20
N ALA A 49 3.88 -6.71 -5.17
CA ALA A 49 3.04 -5.99 -6.14
C ALA A 49 1.56 -6.44 -6.18
N ILE A 50 1.08 -7.13 -5.15
CA ILE A 50 -0.27 -7.71 -5.11
C ILE A 50 -1.29 -6.66 -4.67
N LEU A 51 -2.34 -6.49 -5.46
CA LEU A 51 -3.60 -5.87 -5.06
C LEU A 51 -4.47 -6.95 -4.40
N HIS A 52 -4.45 -6.96 -3.05
CA HIS A 52 -5.17 -7.97 -2.29
C HIS A 52 -6.69 -7.80 -2.38
N ALA A 53 -7.41 -8.92 -2.49
CA ALA A 53 -8.87 -8.93 -2.53
C ALA A 53 -9.53 -8.58 -1.18
N GLY A 54 -8.89 -8.93 -0.03
CA GLY A 54 -9.39 -8.58 1.30
C GLY A 54 -9.88 -9.75 2.16
N PHE A 55 -9.66 -10.99 1.74
CA PHE A 55 -10.13 -12.19 2.47
C PHE A 55 -9.30 -12.52 3.73
N ASP A 56 -8.03 -12.09 3.80
CA ASP A 56 -7.10 -12.48 4.87
C ASP A 56 -7.31 -11.70 6.19
N ALA A 57 -7.67 -10.42 6.09
CA ALA A 57 -7.75 -9.56 7.26
C ALA A 57 -8.91 -9.95 8.20
N PRO A 58 -8.71 -9.91 9.55
CA PRO A 58 -9.76 -10.22 10.52
C PRO A 58 -11.02 -9.38 10.30
N THR A 59 -12.16 -10.03 10.26
CA THR A 59 -13.48 -9.37 10.06
C THR A 59 -13.71 -8.27 11.10
N GLY A 60 -14.26 -7.14 10.66
CA GLY A 60 -14.54 -5.98 11.51
C GLY A 60 -13.32 -5.06 11.73
N SER A 61 -12.10 -5.50 11.36
CA SER A 61 -10.92 -4.66 11.48
C SER A 61 -10.91 -3.53 10.44
N MET A 62 -10.19 -2.45 10.77
CA MET A 62 -9.93 -1.36 9.81
C MET A 62 -9.19 -1.89 8.57
N LYS A 63 -8.26 -2.83 8.77
CA LYS A 63 -7.52 -3.48 7.68
C LYS A 63 -8.45 -4.18 6.69
N ALA A 64 -9.45 -4.94 7.18
CA ALA A 64 -10.42 -5.61 6.31
C ALA A 64 -11.25 -4.60 5.50
N ARG A 65 -11.81 -3.59 6.18
CA ARG A 65 -12.61 -2.54 5.54
C ARG A 65 -11.83 -1.78 4.48
N MET A 66 -10.62 -1.32 4.81
CA MET A 66 -9.79 -0.53 3.88
C MET A 66 -9.27 -1.37 2.74
N ASN A 67 -8.97 -2.66 2.95
CA ASN A 67 -8.51 -3.52 1.88
C ASN A 67 -9.59 -3.72 0.80
N VAL A 68 -10.83 -4.05 1.20
CA VAL A 68 -11.93 -4.24 0.24
C VAL A 68 -12.28 -2.93 -0.46
N ALA A 69 -12.39 -1.83 0.30
CA ALA A 69 -12.66 -0.51 -0.28
C ALA A 69 -11.55 -0.07 -1.25
N GLY A 70 -10.28 -0.22 -0.86
CA GLY A 70 -9.14 0.13 -1.71
C GLY A 70 -9.07 -0.71 -2.98
N ASN A 71 -9.35 -2.03 -2.88
CA ASN A 71 -9.41 -2.89 -4.07
C ASN A 71 -10.47 -2.38 -5.07
N ALA A 72 -11.66 -2.03 -4.60
CA ALA A 72 -12.70 -1.48 -5.45
C ALA A 72 -12.31 -0.14 -6.11
N MET A 73 -11.62 0.75 -5.38
CA MET A 73 -11.17 2.04 -5.91
C MET A 73 -10.18 1.91 -7.07
N TYR A 74 -9.38 0.85 -7.13
CA TYR A 74 -8.41 0.67 -8.21
C TYR A 74 -9.03 0.49 -9.59
N HIS A 75 -10.30 0.10 -9.69
CA HIS A 75 -10.98 0.04 -10.97
C HIS A 75 -11.18 1.43 -11.59
N GLU A 76 -11.48 2.44 -10.77
CA GLU A 76 -11.62 3.83 -11.21
C GLU A 76 -10.25 4.49 -11.40
N LEU A 77 -9.35 4.30 -10.42
CA LEU A 77 -8.00 4.87 -10.43
C LEU A 77 -7.16 4.36 -11.62
N LYS A 78 -7.40 3.13 -12.08
CA LYS A 78 -6.72 2.59 -13.25
C LYS A 78 -6.90 3.47 -14.47
N ASP A 79 -8.13 3.89 -14.73
CA ASP A 79 -8.46 4.70 -15.90
C ASP A 79 -8.10 6.19 -15.68
N GLU A 80 -8.29 6.69 -14.44
CA GLU A 80 -7.96 8.07 -14.07
C GLU A 80 -6.45 8.37 -14.20
N LEU A 81 -5.61 7.43 -13.80
CA LEU A 81 -4.16 7.61 -13.70
C LEU A 81 -3.37 6.80 -14.76
N ASP A 82 -4.05 6.17 -15.72
CA ASP A 82 -3.46 5.29 -16.74
C ASP A 82 -2.52 4.22 -16.13
N LEU A 83 -3.03 3.49 -15.14
CA LEU A 83 -2.24 2.52 -14.38
C LEU A 83 -2.17 1.17 -15.09
N ASP A 84 -0.96 0.57 -15.12
CA ASP A 84 -0.78 -0.81 -15.53
C ASP A 84 -1.19 -1.76 -14.39
N ILE A 85 -2.46 -2.15 -14.38
CA ILE A 85 -3.03 -3.12 -13.45
C ILE A 85 -3.50 -4.35 -14.23
N ARG A 86 -2.99 -5.51 -13.82
CA ARG A 86 -3.45 -6.81 -14.32
C ARG A 86 -4.32 -7.48 -13.26
N TRP A 87 -5.60 -7.66 -13.58
CA TRP A 87 -6.55 -8.39 -12.75
C TRP A 87 -6.41 -9.90 -13.01
N SER A 88 -5.35 -10.49 -12.45
CA SER A 88 -5.03 -11.91 -12.63
C SER A 88 -5.81 -12.83 -11.71
N GLY A 89 -6.47 -12.29 -10.69
CA GLY A 89 -6.92 -13.07 -9.55
C GLY A 89 -5.76 -13.57 -8.69
N SER A 90 -6.09 -14.33 -7.67
CA SER A 90 -5.10 -15.05 -6.87
C SER A 90 -5.65 -16.36 -6.33
N TYR A 91 -4.78 -17.34 -6.15
CA TYR A 91 -5.07 -18.59 -5.50
C TYR A 91 -4.35 -18.70 -4.15
N VAL A 92 -5.04 -19.28 -3.16
CA VAL A 92 -4.41 -19.83 -1.96
C VAL A 92 -4.59 -21.35 -2.04
N ALA A 93 -3.51 -22.07 -2.30
CA ALA A 93 -3.55 -23.52 -2.51
C ALA A 93 -3.46 -24.31 -1.21
N ALA A 94 -4.11 -25.47 -1.17
CA ALA A 94 -4.05 -26.45 -0.09
C ALA A 94 -3.52 -27.78 -0.60
N LEU A 95 -2.57 -28.38 0.13
CA LEU A 95 -1.93 -29.66 -0.19
C LEU A 95 -2.52 -30.82 0.63
N ASP A 96 -3.18 -30.54 1.75
CA ASP A 96 -3.75 -31.52 2.65
C ASP A 96 -5.12 -31.08 3.18
N ASP A 97 -5.77 -31.93 3.98
CA ASP A 97 -7.12 -31.70 4.48
C ASP A 97 -7.15 -30.60 5.55
N GLU A 98 -6.08 -30.47 6.35
CA GLU A 98 -5.97 -29.40 7.36
C GLU A 98 -5.91 -28.02 6.67
N GLN A 99 -5.14 -27.90 5.59
CA GLN A 99 -5.09 -26.69 4.79
C GLN A 99 -6.41 -26.42 4.06
N MET A 100 -7.13 -27.47 3.63
CA MET A 100 -8.49 -27.29 3.07
C MET A 100 -9.46 -26.70 4.10
N ASP A 101 -9.35 -27.03 5.38
CA ASP A 101 -10.16 -26.40 6.42
C ASP A 101 -9.80 -24.92 6.60
N VAL A 102 -8.52 -24.56 6.53
CA VAL A 102 -8.08 -23.15 6.50
C VAL A 102 -8.68 -22.41 5.30
N LEU A 103 -8.78 -23.03 4.12
CA LEU A 103 -9.43 -22.37 2.97
C LEU A 103 -10.92 -22.07 3.23
N LYS A 104 -11.64 -22.94 3.94
CA LYS A 104 -13.03 -22.71 4.31
C LYS A 104 -13.15 -21.51 5.26
N GLU A 105 -12.26 -21.41 6.26
CA GLU A 105 -12.21 -20.26 7.16
C GLU A 105 -11.92 -18.96 6.41
N LEU A 106 -10.98 -18.99 5.45
CA LEU A 106 -10.66 -17.83 4.63
C LEU A 106 -11.83 -17.43 3.73
N LEU A 107 -12.57 -18.40 3.17
CA LEU A 107 -13.77 -18.15 2.38
C LEU A 107 -14.87 -17.49 3.21
N GLU A 108 -15.14 -18.02 4.40
CA GLU A 108 -16.13 -17.43 5.32
C GLU A 108 -15.75 -16.01 5.73
N ARG A 109 -14.49 -15.82 6.11
CA ARG A 109 -13.93 -14.52 6.48
C ARG A 109 -14.00 -13.52 5.32
N GLY A 110 -13.61 -13.92 4.13
CA GLY A 110 -13.64 -13.07 2.94
C GLY A 110 -15.07 -12.67 2.56
N ASN A 111 -16.03 -13.60 2.64
CA ASN A 111 -17.44 -13.29 2.43
C ASN A 111 -17.96 -12.31 3.49
N ALA A 112 -17.63 -12.50 4.77
CA ALA A 112 -17.97 -11.58 5.84
C ALA A 112 -17.33 -10.19 5.68
N ASN A 113 -16.16 -10.11 5.07
CA ASN A 113 -15.50 -8.86 4.72
C ASN A 113 -16.08 -8.18 3.46
N GLY A 114 -16.94 -8.87 2.71
CA GLY A 114 -17.57 -8.35 1.50
C GLY A 114 -16.74 -8.51 0.23
N VAL A 115 -15.79 -9.45 0.19
CA VAL A 115 -14.98 -9.74 -1.01
C VAL A 115 -15.84 -10.46 -2.05
N PRO A 116 -16.02 -9.91 -3.25
CA PRO A 116 -16.90 -10.51 -4.25
C PRO A 116 -16.25 -11.70 -4.96
N GLY A 117 -17.06 -12.72 -5.27
CA GLY A 117 -16.70 -13.81 -6.18
C GLY A 117 -15.73 -14.85 -5.61
N LEU A 118 -15.45 -14.85 -4.30
CA LEU A 118 -14.62 -15.89 -3.66
C LEU A 118 -15.26 -17.26 -3.82
N LYS A 119 -14.44 -18.27 -4.14
CA LYS A 119 -14.87 -19.67 -4.18
C LYS A 119 -13.70 -20.60 -3.91
N ILE A 120 -14.01 -21.79 -3.38
CA ILE A 120 -13.06 -22.90 -3.35
C ILE A 120 -13.21 -23.66 -4.68
N VAL A 121 -12.09 -23.93 -5.32
CA VAL A 121 -11.97 -24.77 -6.52
C VAL A 121 -11.23 -26.06 -6.17
N SER A 122 -11.50 -27.12 -6.93
CA SER A 122 -10.76 -28.39 -6.81
C SER A 122 -9.33 -28.27 -7.37
N GLY A 123 -8.44 -29.20 -6.97
CA GLY A 123 -7.11 -29.31 -7.58
C GLY A 123 -7.16 -29.47 -9.09
N ASP A 124 -8.12 -30.26 -9.61
CA ASP A 124 -8.31 -30.47 -11.05
C ASP A 124 -8.71 -29.20 -11.79
N GLU A 125 -9.56 -28.37 -11.18
CA GLU A 125 -9.92 -27.08 -11.75
C GLU A 125 -8.72 -26.13 -11.75
N MET A 126 -7.96 -26.07 -10.66
CA MET A 126 -6.76 -25.25 -10.57
C MET A 126 -5.71 -25.67 -11.60
N HIS A 127 -5.47 -26.98 -11.79
CA HIS A 127 -4.50 -27.48 -12.77
C HIS A 127 -4.85 -27.17 -14.23
N LYS A 128 -6.14 -26.95 -14.57
CA LYS A 128 -6.53 -26.51 -15.91
C LYS A 128 -6.13 -25.07 -16.18
N GLU A 129 -6.25 -24.21 -15.18
CA GLU A 129 -5.90 -22.79 -15.28
C GLU A 129 -4.38 -22.58 -15.12
N GLU A 130 -3.76 -23.33 -14.18
CA GLU A 130 -2.36 -23.22 -13.79
C GLU A 130 -1.67 -24.59 -13.88
N PRO A 131 -1.28 -25.03 -15.10
CA PRO A 131 -0.82 -26.40 -15.34
C PRO A 131 0.56 -26.70 -14.71
N ASN A 132 1.33 -25.70 -14.33
CA ASN A 132 2.68 -25.86 -13.79
C ASN A 132 2.73 -25.93 -12.24
N VAL A 133 1.60 -25.79 -11.56
CA VAL A 133 1.56 -25.94 -10.10
C VAL A 133 1.70 -27.40 -9.67
N SER A 134 2.05 -27.65 -8.40
CA SER A 134 2.19 -29.00 -7.86
C SER A 134 0.92 -29.84 -8.08
N LYS A 135 1.09 -31.07 -8.53
CA LYS A 135 0.00 -32.05 -8.69
C LYS A 135 -0.61 -32.51 -7.36
N ASP A 136 0.06 -32.22 -6.24
CA ASP A 136 -0.43 -32.58 -4.91
C ASP A 136 -1.48 -31.61 -4.38
N ILE A 137 -1.80 -30.52 -5.12
CA ILE A 137 -2.81 -29.57 -4.72
C ILE A 137 -4.20 -30.22 -4.72
N LYS A 138 -4.83 -30.25 -3.52
CA LYS A 138 -6.19 -30.78 -3.33
C LYS A 138 -7.27 -29.79 -3.73
N GLY A 139 -7.02 -28.50 -3.53
CA GLY A 139 -7.92 -27.43 -3.85
C GLY A 139 -7.31 -26.06 -3.58
N ALA A 140 -8.02 -25.01 -3.95
CA ALA A 140 -7.57 -23.65 -3.73
C ALA A 140 -8.73 -22.69 -3.49
N LEU A 141 -8.51 -21.64 -2.71
CA LEU A 141 -9.39 -20.47 -2.65
C LEU A 141 -9.05 -19.56 -3.82
N TRP A 142 -10.00 -19.33 -4.68
CA TRP A 142 -9.92 -18.39 -5.80
C TRP A 142 -10.48 -17.02 -5.40
N ALA A 143 -9.68 -15.97 -5.59
CA ALA A 143 -10.08 -14.58 -5.35
C ALA A 143 -9.98 -13.77 -6.65
N PRO A 144 -11.07 -13.62 -7.41
CA PRO A 144 -11.05 -13.02 -8.76
C PRO A 144 -10.73 -11.53 -8.77
N THR A 145 -10.96 -10.82 -7.67
CA THR A 145 -10.70 -9.38 -7.56
C THR A 145 -9.27 -9.04 -7.17
N ALA A 146 -8.44 -10.03 -6.89
CA ALA A 146 -7.01 -9.79 -6.70
C ALA A 146 -6.34 -9.45 -8.05
N GLY A 147 -5.23 -8.74 -7.97
CA GLY A 147 -4.46 -8.37 -9.14
C GLY A 147 -3.02 -8.03 -8.79
N ILE A 148 -2.27 -7.63 -9.78
CA ILE A 148 -0.92 -7.09 -9.62
C ILE A 148 -0.83 -5.71 -10.25
N CYS A 149 -0.06 -4.83 -9.65
CA CYS A 149 0.27 -3.52 -10.18
C CYS A 149 1.77 -3.26 -10.01
N TRP A 150 2.29 -2.30 -10.75
CA TRP A 150 3.64 -1.82 -10.52
C TRP A 150 3.65 -0.76 -9.38
N PRO A 151 4.04 -1.12 -8.13
CA PRO A 151 3.83 -0.23 -6.99
C PRO A 151 4.63 1.07 -7.07
N PHE A 152 5.79 1.01 -7.69
CA PHE A 152 6.64 2.18 -7.93
C PHE A 152 5.94 3.17 -8.89
N GLY A 153 5.49 2.69 -10.05
CA GLY A 153 4.75 3.49 -11.02
C GLY A 153 3.46 4.06 -10.45
N LEU A 154 2.74 3.27 -9.63
CA LEU A 154 1.55 3.73 -8.93
C LEU A 154 1.82 4.93 -8.01
N ALA A 155 2.90 4.87 -7.20
CA ALA A 155 3.26 5.97 -6.31
C ALA A 155 3.67 7.23 -7.09
N LEU A 156 4.37 7.05 -8.23
CA LEU A 156 4.71 8.17 -9.11
C LEU A 156 3.46 8.79 -9.75
N ALA A 157 2.54 7.97 -10.26
CA ALA A 157 1.31 8.47 -10.89
C ALA A 157 0.47 9.31 -9.91
N PHE A 158 0.33 8.87 -8.65
CA PHE A 158 -0.31 9.68 -7.61
C PHE A 158 0.39 11.01 -7.38
N ALA A 159 1.73 10.99 -7.25
CA ALA A 159 2.50 12.20 -7.00
C ALA A 159 2.45 13.17 -8.19
N GLU A 160 2.61 12.67 -9.41
CA GLU A 160 2.56 13.48 -10.64
C GLU A 160 1.19 14.12 -10.81
N ASN A 161 0.11 13.36 -10.64
CA ASN A 161 -1.24 13.90 -10.70
C ASN A 161 -1.45 14.99 -9.63
N ALA A 162 -0.99 14.77 -8.40
CA ALA A 162 -1.07 15.76 -7.34
C ALA A 162 -0.31 17.04 -7.67
N VAL A 163 0.89 16.94 -8.25
CA VAL A 163 1.71 18.10 -8.64
C VAL A 163 1.06 18.87 -9.79
N ILE A 164 0.48 18.18 -10.78
CA ILE A 164 -0.28 18.83 -11.86
C ILE A 164 -1.46 19.63 -11.29
N ASN A 165 -2.07 19.17 -10.20
CA ASN A 165 -3.16 19.83 -9.50
C ASN A 165 -2.71 20.82 -8.40
N GLY A 166 -1.43 21.20 -8.36
CA GLY A 166 -0.91 22.29 -7.55
C GLY A 166 -0.31 21.89 -6.20
N ALA A 167 -0.22 20.59 -5.88
CA ALA A 167 0.55 20.12 -4.73
C ALA A 167 2.05 20.23 -4.99
N GLU A 168 2.85 20.19 -3.92
CA GLU A 168 4.31 20.24 -4.02
C GLU A 168 4.95 19.01 -3.41
N VAL A 169 6.01 18.52 -4.06
CA VAL A 169 6.86 17.42 -3.59
C VAL A 169 8.29 17.93 -3.40
N ILE A 170 8.83 17.79 -2.20
CA ILE A 170 10.20 18.16 -1.85
C ILE A 170 10.94 16.87 -1.49
N ARG A 171 11.85 16.46 -2.35
CA ARG A 171 12.72 15.29 -2.14
C ARG A 171 14.03 15.70 -1.49
N GLU A 172 14.83 14.71 -1.03
CA GLU A 172 16.07 14.94 -0.27
C GLU A 172 15.85 15.90 0.91
N CYS A 173 14.69 15.78 1.57
CA CYS A 173 14.22 16.67 2.61
C CYS A 173 13.86 15.86 3.85
N GLN A 174 14.79 15.78 4.79
CA GLN A 174 14.62 15.02 6.03
C GLN A 174 13.90 15.87 7.07
N VAL A 175 12.82 15.33 7.65
CA VAL A 175 12.15 15.93 8.80
C VAL A 175 13.03 15.71 10.04
N THR A 176 13.35 16.81 10.74
CA THR A 176 14.21 16.82 11.93
C THR A 176 13.45 17.20 13.19
N GLY A 177 12.25 17.81 13.08
CA GLY A 177 11.43 18.20 14.20
C GLY A 177 10.00 18.51 13.78
N ILE A 178 9.10 18.54 14.77
CA ILE A 178 7.72 19.01 14.63
C ILE A 178 7.43 19.94 15.81
N THR A 179 7.23 21.22 15.52
CA THR A 179 6.88 22.21 16.53
C THR A 179 5.41 22.07 16.89
N VAL A 180 5.15 21.79 18.18
CA VAL A 180 3.81 21.70 18.76
C VAL A 180 3.70 22.73 19.90
N GLU A 181 2.72 23.63 19.82
CA GLU A 181 2.43 24.65 20.85
C GLU A 181 0.95 24.59 21.19
N ASP A 182 0.64 24.61 22.47
CA ASP A 182 -0.75 24.56 22.99
C ASP A 182 -1.56 23.36 22.44
N GLY A 183 -0.88 22.19 22.25
CA GLY A 183 -1.50 20.99 21.73
C GLY A 183 -1.80 21.02 20.20
N ALA A 184 -1.30 22.02 19.48
CA ALA A 184 -1.49 22.15 18.04
C ALA A 184 -0.15 22.21 17.30
N VAL A 185 -0.08 21.54 16.15
CA VAL A 185 1.08 21.65 15.25
C VAL A 185 1.20 23.08 14.72
N LYS A 186 2.41 23.62 14.67
CA LYS A 186 2.76 24.92 14.13
C LYS A 186 3.68 24.83 12.92
N ALA A 187 4.63 23.90 12.95
CA ALA A 187 5.60 23.77 11.88
C ALA A 187 6.20 22.36 11.81
N VAL A 188 6.74 22.02 10.64
CA VAL A 188 7.64 20.89 10.39
C VAL A 188 9.04 21.46 10.13
N GLU A 189 10.00 21.03 10.88
CA GLU A 189 11.40 21.37 10.73
C GLU A 189 12.10 20.35 9.86
N THR A 190 12.86 20.81 8.89
CA THR A 190 13.60 19.94 7.97
C THR A 190 15.05 20.43 7.84
N ASP A 191 15.90 19.59 7.29
CA ASP A 191 17.29 19.96 6.93
C ASP A 191 17.36 21.04 5.82
N LYS A 192 16.23 21.32 5.13
CA LYS A 192 16.11 22.39 4.11
C LYS A 192 15.42 23.66 4.63
N GLY A 193 14.99 23.68 5.87
CA GLY A 193 14.30 24.81 6.51
C GLY A 193 12.97 24.41 7.12
N THR A 194 12.20 25.40 7.55
CA THR A 194 10.94 25.22 8.28
C THR A 194 9.74 25.40 7.39
N ILE A 195 8.72 24.52 7.52
CA ILE A 195 7.45 24.60 6.86
C ILE A 195 6.39 24.87 7.93
N GLU A 196 5.85 26.08 7.98
CA GLU A 196 4.72 26.41 8.84
C GLU A 196 3.46 25.71 8.34
N THR A 197 2.76 25.02 9.21
CA THR A 197 1.57 24.25 8.85
C THR A 197 0.65 24.03 10.04
N LYS A 198 -0.62 23.77 9.77
CA LYS A 198 -1.63 23.42 10.79
C LYS A 198 -1.85 21.92 10.93
N TYR A 199 -1.53 21.16 9.89
CA TYR A 199 -1.76 19.72 9.84
C TYR A 199 -0.54 18.98 9.32
N VAL A 200 -0.21 17.88 9.98
CA VAL A 200 0.84 16.96 9.57
C VAL A 200 0.22 15.57 9.41
N ILE A 201 0.50 14.94 8.29
CA ILE A 201 0.12 13.55 8.05
C ILE A 201 1.40 12.73 8.02
N ASN A 202 1.52 11.83 8.99
CA ASN A 202 2.65 10.93 9.10
C ASN A 202 2.42 9.70 8.22
N ALA A 203 3.11 9.64 7.09
CA ALA A 203 3.12 8.53 6.14
C ALA A 203 4.53 7.93 5.97
N ALA A 204 5.38 8.04 7.01
CA ALA A 204 6.79 7.67 6.99
C ALA A 204 7.06 6.15 7.04
N GLY A 205 6.04 5.31 6.79
CA GLY A 205 6.20 3.86 6.68
C GLY A 205 6.82 3.24 7.94
N VAL A 206 7.94 2.55 7.81
CA VAL A 206 8.63 1.89 8.93
C VAL A 206 9.26 2.87 9.93
N HIS A 207 9.33 4.15 9.60
CA HIS A 207 9.84 5.24 10.46
C HIS A 207 8.72 6.07 11.10
N ALA A 208 7.46 5.66 10.96
CA ALA A 208 6.33 6.47 11.41
C ALA A 208 6.32 6.68 12.94
N ASP A 209 6.82 5.74 13.73
CA ASP A 209 6.99 5.91 15.18
C ASP A 209 8.09 6.93 15.54
N GLU A 210 9.15 7.04 14.72
CA GLU A 210 10.19 8.05 14.87
C GLU A 210 9.62 9.46 14.63
N ILE A 211 8.86 9.62 13.56
CA ILE A 211 8.19 10.88 13.23
C ILE A 211 7.14 11.24 14.30
N SER A 212 6.39 10.27 14.83
CA SER A 212 5.41 10.51 15.89
C SER A 212 6.06 11.06 17.15
N ARG A 213 7.21 10.52 17.53
CA ARG A 213 8.01 11.02 18.67
C ARG A 213 8.45 12.49 18.53
N LEU A 214 8.71 12.96 17.31
CA LEU A 214 9.03 14.38 17.07
C LEU A 214 7.86 15.31 17.42
N ALA A 215 6.63 14.81 17.38
CA ALA A 215 5.43 15.53 17.82
C ALA A 215 5.07 15.29 19.30
N GLY A 216 5.90 14.53 20.03
CA GLY A 216 5.68 14.20 21.44
C GLY A 216 4.80 12.98 21.69
N ASP A 217 4.47 12.18 20.67
CA ASP A 217 3.71 10.94 20.82
C ASP A 217 4.63 9.72 20.69
N ASP A 218 4.77 8.96 21.77
CA ASP A 218 5.54 7.71 21.88
C ASP A 218 4.67 6.48 22.19
N THR A 219 3.37 6.58 21.91
CA THR A 219 2.38 5.55 22.28
C THR A 219 2.53 4.24 21.51
N PHE A 220 3.25 4.23 20.40
CA PHE A 220 3.48 3.02 19.60
C PHE A 220 4.92 2.91 19.13
N LYS A 221 5.31 1.67 18.80
CA LYS A 221 6.60 1.34 18.20
C LYS A 221 6.41 0.41 17.03
N ILE A 222 7.10 0.71 15.93
CA ILE A 222 7.12 -0.17 14.76
C ILE A 222 8.23 -1.21 14.91
N HIS A 223 7.90 -2.47 14.63
CA HIS A 223 8.84 -3.58 14.55
C HIS A 223 8.87 -4.09 13.11
N PRO A 224 9.79 -3.61 12.27
CA PRO A 224 9.88 -4.02 10.89
C PRO A 224 10.14 -5.53 10.77
N ARG A 225 9.42 -6.19 9.87
CA ARG A 225 9.69 -7.58 9.49
C ARG A 225 10.25 -7.60 8.08
N ARG A 226 11.40 -8.24 7.90
CA ARG A 226 12.01 -8.41 6.58
C ARG A 226 11.35 -9.58 5.86
N GLY A 227 10.91 -9.34 4.64
CA GLY A 227 10.61 -10.37 3.66
C GLY A 227 11.84 -10.60 2.78
N GLU A 228 12.14 -11.85 2.46
CA GLU A 228 13.24 -12.20 1.57
C GLU A 228 12.68 -12.67 0.23
N TYR A 229 13.22 -12.13 -0.87
CA TYR A 229 12.81 -12.45 -2.22
C TYR A 229 13.98 -13.07 -2.97
N ILE A 230 13.71 -14.11 -3.72
CA ILE A 230 14.64 -14.68 -4.68
C ILE A 230 14.18 -14.25 -6.08
N LEU A 231 15.00 -13.45 -6.74
CA LEU A 231 14.73 -13.03 -8.10
C LEU A 231 15.24 -14.11 -9.07
N PHE A 232 14.33 -14.69 -9.81
CA PHE A 232 14.67 -15.68 -10.85
C PHE A 232 14.99 -15.01 -12.18
N ASP A 233 15.87 -15.65 -12.94
CA ASP A 233 16.09 -15.26 -14.34
C ASP A 233 14.82 -15.49 -15.17
N LYS A 234 14.60 -14.66 -16.19
CA LYS A 234 13.44 -14.75 -17.08
C LYS A 234 13.32 -16.09 -17.79
N THR A 235 14.44 -16.81 -17.99
CA THR A 235 14.44 -18.13 -18.61
C THR A 235 13.87 -19.23 -17.70
N ALA A 236 13.93 -19.04 -16.37
CA ALA A 236 13.33 -19.93 -15.39
C ALA A 236 11.79 -19.82 -15.33
N GLN A 237 11.20 -18.79 -15.97
CA GLN A 237 9.77 -18.50 -15.92
C GLN A 237 8.89 -19.59 -16.58
N LYS A 238 9.49 -20.45 -17.42
CA LYS A 238 8.76 -21.56 -18.08
C LYS A 238 8.43 -22.70 -17.11
N ASP A 239 9.16 -22.80 -16.03
CA ASP A 239 9.07 -23.89 -15.07
C ASP A 239 8.48 -23.43 -13.72
N LEU A 240 8.19 -22.13 -13.60
CA LEU A 240 7.69 -21.49 -12.39
C LEU A 240 6.46 -20.67 -12.73
N VAL A 241 5.37 -20.98 -12.10
CA VAL A 241 4.11 -20.19 -12.15
C VAL A 241 3.75 -19.69 -10.77
#